data_ffd2c357d6a2576f60d2804b0893601a
#
_entry.id   ffd2c357d6a2576f60d2804b0893601a
#
_cell.length_a   1.000
_cell.length_b   1.000
_cell.length_c   1.000
_cell.angle_alpha   90.00
_cell.angle_beta   90.00
_cell.angle_gamma   90.00
#
_symmetry.space_group_name_H-M   'P 1'
#
loop_
_entity.id
_entity.type
_entity.pdbx_description
1 polymer ?
#
loop_
_entity_poly.entity_id
_entity_poly.type
_entity_poly.pdbx_seq_one_letter_code
_entity_poly.pdbx_strand_id
1 'polypeptide(L)'
;MTDQIIINNAQREKAKAFLRMHQTEGMFVIPNAWDAASAYIYEKAGFAAVATTSAGIAYALGYPDGEQVSLEDLLFVVKKITGRVQVPVSVDFERGYAEDPMQVKENARRLLAVGAVGFNLEDGQADGRLSPSELQIQKIQALCELKKELDLPFVINARTCAYWLNIGSEGEKLAEAVRRGNAFAEAGADCVFVPGAMNQETARALVSGIHAPLNLILNGVYHDFAGLAKLGVRRLSTGSGPVRYLCEETIKMAEDIKNGNADAVLQSTFSYAKANAFFQK
;
A
#
# COMPACT_ATOMS: atom_id res chain seq x y z
N MET A 1 21.59 6.26 -22.25
CA MET A 1 21.65 7.46 -21.40
C MET A 1 20.61 7.27 -20.33
N THR A 2 21.03 7.02 -19.11
CA THR A 2 20.08 6.95 -17.96
C THR A 2 19.61 8.37 -17.70
N ASP A 3 18.35 8.65 -18.01
CA ASP A 3 17.76 9.94 -17.69
C ASP A 3 17.92 10.18 -16.19
N GLN A 4 18.63 11.24 -15.85
CA GLN A 4 18.94 11.59 -14.45
C GLN A 4 17.63 11.99 -13.79
N ILE A 5 17.14 11.13 -12.87
CA ILE A 5 15.89 11.37 -12.14
C ILE A 5 16.07 12.60 -11.26
N ILE A 6 15.21 13.59 -11.43
CA ILE A 6 15.21 14.81 -10.63
C ILE A 6 14.21 14.67 -9.48
N ILE A 7 14.73 14.38 -8.28
CA ILE A 7 13.95 14.42 -7.04
C ILE A 7 13.88 15.88 -6.56
N ASN A 8 12.70 16.46 -6.55
CA ASN A 8 12.51 17.83 -6.11
C ASN A 8 12.40 17.96 -4.57
N ASN A 9 12.56 19.18 -4.04
CA ASN A 9 12.53 19.43 -2.60
C ASN A 9 11.18 19.08 -1.97
N ALA A 10 10.06 19.31 -2.66
CA ALA A 10 8.73 18.97 -2.14
C ALA A 10 8.57 17.47 -1.93
N GLN A 11 9.08 16.64 -2.85
CA GLN A 11 9.09 15.19 -2.69
C GLN A 11 9.98 14.74 -1.54
N ARG A 12 11.16 15.36 -1.34
CA ARG A 12 12.03 15.08 -0.19
C ARG A 12 11.33 15.38 1.13
N GLU A 13 10.65 16.50 1.24
CA GLU A 13 9.91 16.84 2.45
C GLU A 13 8.73 15.89 2.71
N LYS A 14 8.00 15.47 1.66
CA LYS A 14 6.98 14.41 1.77
C LYS A 14 7.58 13.09 2.24
N ALA A 15 8.73 12.67 1.71
CA ALA A 15 9.43 11.45 2.13
C ALA A 15 9.86 11.50 3.60
N LYS A 16 10.47 12.62 4.04
CA LYS A 16 10.84 12.85 5.44
C LYS A 16 9.61 12.82 6.37
N ALA A 17 8.52 13.48 5.97
CA ALA A 17 7.28 13.48 6.72
C ALA A 17 6.70 12.07 6.86
N PHE A 18 6.69 11.30 5.77
CA PHE A 18 6.19 9.94 5.75
C PHE A 18 7.05 8.98 6.60
N LEU A 19 8.37 9.10 6.53
CA LEU A 19 9.27 8.33 7.39
C LEU A 19 9.04 8.65 8.87
N ARG A 20 8.89 9.93 9.23
CA ARG A 20 8.57 10.33 10.62
C ARG A 20 7.29 9.69 11.14
N MET A 21 6.24 9.52 10.31
CA MET A 21 4.99 8.85 10.72
C MET A 21 5.24 7.40 11.17
N HIS A 22 6.26 6.72 10.63
CA HIS A 22 6.62 5.36 11.05
C HIS A 22 7.48 5.35 12.31
N GLN A 23 8.19 6.42 12.61
CA GLN A 23 9.14 6.53 13.73
C GLN A 23 8.54 7.16 15.00
N THR A 24 7.47 7.95 14.87
CA THR A 24 6.79 8.58 16.01
C THR A 24 5.82 7.62 16.69
N GLU A 25 5.53 7.82 17.98
CA GLU A 25 4.53 7.04 18.69
C GLU A 25 3.11 7.23 18.13
N GLY A 26 2.25 6.24 18.38
CA GLY A 26 0.86 6.22 17.93
C GLY A 26 0.67 5.52 16.58
N MET A 27 -0.55 5.10 16.31
CA MET A 27 -0.95 4.46 15.05
C MET A 27 -1.49 5.50 14.09
N PHE A 28 -1.10 5.42 12.82
CA PHE A 28 -1.78 6.16 11.76
C PHE A 28 -2.53 5.21 10.81
N VAL A 29 -3.67 5.68 10.32
CA VAL A 29 -4.44 4.98 9.29
C VAL A 29 -4.03 5.54 7.93
N ILE A 30 -3.77 4.65 6.98
CA ILE A 30 -3.46 5.00 5.61
C ILE A 30 -4.47 4.34 4.66
N PRO A 31 -5.39 5.13 4.06
CA PRO A 31 -6.35 4.59 3.11
C PRO A 31 -5.66 4.24 1.79
N ASN A 32 -6.19 3.22 1.10
CA ASN A 32 -5.64 2.76 -0.16
C ASN A 32 -6.48 3.27 -1.34
N ALA A 33 -5.89 4.11 -2.16
CA ALA A 33 -6.46 4.64 -3.39
C ALA A 33 -6.11 3.77 -4.60
N TRP A 34 -6.88 3.93 -5.68
CA TRP A 34 -6.68 3.21 -6.95
C TRP A 34 -6.64 4.15 -8.16
N ASP A 35 -6.98 5.42 -7.95
CA ASP A 35 -6.93 6.49 -8.96
C ASP A 35 -6.72 7.86 -8.29
N ALA A 36 -6.62 8.88 -9.12
CA ALA A 36 -6.41 10.24 -8.64
C ALA A 36 -7.63 10.82 -7.90
N ALA A 37 -8.84 10.35 -8.21
CA ALA A 37 -10.06 10.82 -7.55
C ALA A 37 -10.16 10.26 -6.14
N SER A 38 -10.00 8.96 -5.95
CA SER A 38 -9.99 8.31 -4.64
C SER A 38 -8.89 8.85 -3.73
N ALA A 39 -7.67 9.07 -4.27
CA ALA A 39 -6.58 9.67 -3.52
C ALA A 39 -6.91 11.09 -3.05
N TYR A 40 -7.50 11.91 -3.91
CA TYR A 40 -7.91 13.27 -3.59
C TYR A 40 -9.04 13.31 -2.56
N ILE A 41 -10.00 12.41 -2.64
CA ILE A 41 -11.07 12.26 -1.64
C ILE A 41 -10.45 11.97 -0.26
N TYR A 42 -9.49 11.07 -0.17
CA TYR A 42 -8.82 10.75 1.10
C TYR A 42 -8.01 11.95 1.64
N GLU A 43 -7.30 12.66 0.78
CA GLU A 43 -6.62 13.90 1.19
C GLU A 43 -7.62 14.93 1.74
N LYS A 44 -8.74 15.15 1.06
CA LYS A 44 -9.79 16.09 1.51
C LYS A 44 -10.51 15.62 2.78
N ALA A 45 -10.54 14.33 3.03
CA ALA A 45 -11.02 13.79 4.31
C ALA A 45 -10.03 13.98 5.47
N GLY A 46 -8.82 14.53 5.21
CA GLY A 46 -7.84 14.88 6.24
C GLY A 46 -6.80 13.78 6.53
N PHE A 47 -6.70 12.75 5.71
CA PHE A 47 -5.65 11.75 5.88
C PHE A 47 -4.26 12.34 5.57
N ALA A 48 -3.31 12.10 6.48
CA ALA A 48 -1.95 12.65 6.40
C ALA A 48 -1.07 11.96 5.34
N ALA A 49 -1.47 10.81 4.83
CA ALA A 49 -0.83 10.07 3.76
C ALA A 49 -1.86 9.17 3.07
N VAL A 50 -1.59 8.79 1.83
CA VAL A 50 -2.40 7.86 1.03
C VAL A 50 -1.51 6.72 0.54
N ALA A 51 -2.01 5.49 0.60
CA ALA A 51 -1.39 4.36 -0.10
C ALA A 51 -2.15 4.05 -1.39
N THR A 52 -1.54 3.24 -2.29
CA THR A 52 -2.31 2.61 -3.36
C THR A 52 -2.67 1.16 -3.00
N THR A 53 -3.53 0.55 -3.79
CA THR A 53 -3.82 -0.88 -3.76
C THR A 53 -3.64 -1.45 -5.16
N SER A 54 -2.80 -2.48 -5.30
CA SER A 54 -2.58 -3.20 -6.56
C SER A 54 -3.89 -3.70 -7.14
N ALA A 55 -4.68 -4.40 -6.33
CA ALA A 55 -6.00 -4.90 -6.71
C ALA A 55 -6.93 -3.78 -7.20
N GLY A 56 -6.95 -2.63 -6.50
CA GLY A 56 -7.80 -1.51 -6.90
C GLY A 56 -7.39 -0.90 -8.23
N ILE A 57 -6.10 -0.72 -8.47
CA ILE A 57 -5.58 -0.25 -9.77
C ILE A 57 -5.89 -1.28 -10.86
N ALA A 58 -5.68 -2.57 -10.58
CA ALA A 58 -5.99 -3.65 -11.53
C ALA A 58 -7.47 -3.64 -11.91
N TYR A 59 -8.39 -3.60 -10.94
CA TYR A 59 -9.83 -3.56 -11.19
C TYR A 59 -10.25 -2.32 -12.01
N ALA A 60 -9.69 -1.15 -11.70
CA ALA A 60 -9.98 0.08 -12.45
C ALA A 60 -9.51 0.02 -13.92
N LEU A 61 -8.50 -0.81 -14.20
CA LEU A 61 -7.99 -1.06 -15.55
C LEU A 61 -8.60 -2.31 -16.21
N GLY A 62 -9.49 -3.04 -15.51
CA GLY A 62 -10.17 -4.23 -16.03
C GLY A 62 -9.36 -5.52 -15.91
N TYR A 63 -8.37 -5.58 -15.02
CA TYR A 63 -7.54 -6.77 -14.77
C TYR A 63 -7.82 -7.38 -13.39
N PRO A 64 -7.57 -8.67 -13.19
CA PRO A 64 -7.45 -9.26 -11.85
C PRO A 64 -6.16 -8.77 -11.16
N ASP A 65 -6.10 -8.93 -9.82
CA ASP A 65 -4.91 -8.65 -9.02
C ASP A 65 -3.76 -9.65 -9.28
N GLY A 66 -2.54 -9.31 -8.88
CA GLY A 66 -1.36 -10.20 -8.93
C GLY A 66 -0.40 -9.94 -10.09
N GLU A 67 0.08 -8.71 -10.22
CA GLU A 67 1.02 -8.24 -11.27
C GLU A 67 0.55 -8.47 -12.72
N GLN A 68 -0.78 -8.43 -12.95
CA GLN A 68 -1.36 -8.47 -14.30
C GLN A 68 -1.31 -7.08 -14.99
N VAL A 69 -1.25 -6.02 -14.20
CA VAL A 69 -1.04 -4.65 -14.68
C VAL A 69 0.44 -4.47 -14.98
N SER A 70 0.76 -3.89 -16.14
CA SER A 70 2.16 -3.62 -16.49
C SER A 70 2.77 -2.55 -15.55
N LEU A 71 4.10 -2.57 -15.40
CA LEU A 71 4.80 -1.52 -14.67
C LEU A 71 4.52 -0.13 -15.27
N GLU A 72 4.40 -0.03 -16.58
CA GLU A 72 4.11 1.24 -17.27
C GLU A 72 2.73 1.79 -16.88
N ASP A 73 1.71 0.93 -16.84
CA ASP A 73 0.36 1.34 -16.44
C ASP A 73 0.31 1.71 -14.95
N LEU A 74 1.02 0.97 -14.09
CA LEU A 74 1.18 1.35 -12.68
C LEU A 74 1.81 2.74 -12.56
N LEU A 75 2.93 2.99 -13.25
CA LEU A 75 3.62 4.28 -13.22
C LEU A 75 2.73 5.41 -13.75
N PHE A 76 1.93 5.15 -14.78
CA PHE A 76 0.96 6.11 -15.30
C PHE A 76 -0.08 6.49 -14.24
N VAL A 77 -0.70 5.52 -13.59
CA VAL A 77 -1.71 5.76 -12.54
C VAL A 77 -1.09 6.47 -11.34
N VAL A 78 0.07 6.01 -10.87
CA VAL A 78 0.77 6.63 -9.74
C VAL A 78 1.14 8.08 -10.04
N LYS A 79 1.60 8.39 -11.26
CA LYS A 79 1.87 9.78 -11.69
C LYS A 79 0.62 10.67 -11.63
N LYS A 80 -0.56 10.13 -11.95
CA LYS A 80 -1.83 10.88 -11.83
C LYS A 80 -2.17 11.13 -10.35
N ILE A 81 -1.99 10.13 -9.50
CA ILE A 81 -2.22 10.24 -8.05
C ILE A 81 -1.28 11.29 -7.44
N THR A 82 0.05 11.12 -7.60
CA THR A 82 1.06 12.00 -7.00
C THR A 82 0.98 13.44 -7.51
N GLY A 83 0.58 13.62 -8.76
CA GLY A 83 0.33 14.94 -9.37
C GLY A 83 -0.96 15.61 -8.86
N ARG A 84 -1.86 14.85 -8.24
CA ARG A 84 -3.13 15.40 -7.74
C ARG A 84 -3.05 15.78 -6.26
N VAL A 85 -2.40 14.97 -5.41
CA VAL A 85 -2.39 15.14 -3.96
C VAL A 85 -1.10 15.78 -3.44
N GLN A 86 -1.21 16.51 -2.32
CA GLN A 86 -0.07 17.11 -1.65
C GLN A 86 0.49 16.22 -0.51
N VAL A 87 -0.30 15.27 0.00
CA VAL A 87 0.14 14.31 1.01
C VAL A 87 1.11 13.27 0.44
N PRO A 88 1.94 12.62 1.27
CA PRO A 88 2.77 11.49 0.89
C PRO A 88 1.97 10.36 0.23
N VAL A 89 2.52 9.76 -0.82
CA VAL A 89 1.93 8.60 -1.51
C VAL A 89 2.86 7.40 -1.38
N SER A 90 2.33 6.31 -0.78
CA SER A 90 2.97 4.99 -0.68
C SER A 90 2.34 4.03 -1.69
N VAL A 91 3.12 3.32 -2.48
CA VAL A 91 2.60 2.48 -3.57
C VAL A 91 2.60 1.00 -3.15
N ASP A 92 1.56 0.27 -3.48
CA ASP A 92 1.60 -1.19 -3.47
C ASP A 92 2.36 -1.65 -4.72
N PHE A 93 3.64 -2.00 -4.51
CA PHE A 93 4.59 -2.29 -5.59
C PHE A 93 4.73 -3.80 -5.85
N GLU A 94 3.83 -4.58 -5.25
CA GLU A 94 3.78 -6.04 -5.34
C GLU A 94 5.17 -6.68 -5.11
N ARG A 95 5.68 -7.50 -6.02
CA ARG A 95 7.02 -8.12 -5.92
C ARG A 95 8.16 -7.26 -6.50
N GLY A 96 7.82 -6.06 -6.99
CA GLY A 96 8.76 -5.13 -7.63
C GLY A 96 8.89 -5.31 -9.13
N TYR A 97 7.97 -6.06 -9.76
CA TYR A 97 7.93 -6.32 -11.21
C TYR A 97 9.21 -6.97 -11.74
N ALA A 98 9.93 -7.67 -10.90
CA ALA A 98 11.11 -8.47 -11.24
C ALA A 98 11.53 -9.38 -10.09
N GLU A 99 12.27 -10.44 -10.41
CA GLU A 99 12.92 -11.28 -9.40
C GLU A 99 14.32 -10.77 -9.05
N ASP A 100 15.08 -10.31 -10.04
CA ASP A 100 16.43 -9.80 -9.85
C ASP A 100 16.43 -8.51 -8.99
N PRO A 101 17.18 -8.47 -7.86
CA PRO A 101 17.24 -7.30 -6.97
C PRO A 101 17.64 -6.00 -7.66
N MET A 102 18.54 -6.06 -8.65
CA MET A 102 18.99 -4.87 -9.38
C MET A 102 17.91 -4.35 -10.32
N GLN A 103 17.13 -5.24 -10.93
CA GLN A 103 15.98 -4.85 -11.73
C GLN A 103 14.86 -4.27 -10.86
N VAL A 104 14.60 -4.83 -9.67
CA VAL A 104 13.66 -4.25 -8.69
C VAL A 104 14.11 -2.85 -8.27
N LYS A 105 15.41 -2.64 -8.03
CA LYS A 105 15.98 -1.32 -7.72
C LYS A 105 15.73 -0.32 -8.85
N GLU A 106 15.91 -0.72 -10.10
CA GLU A 106 15.64 0.16 -11.26
C GLU A 106 14.16 0.45 -11.45
N ASN A 107 13.29 -0.54 -11.27
CA ASN A 107 11.84 -0.35 -11.30
C ASN A 107 11.38 0.59 -10.18
N ALA A 108 11.94 0.45 -8.97
CA ALA A 108 11.68 1.35 -7.85
C ALA A 108 12.17 2.78 -8.15
N ARG A 109 13.33 2.93 -8.80
CA ARG A 109 13.84 4.23 -9.25
C ARG A 109 12.80 4.94 -10.14
N ARG A 110 12.23 4.23 -11.09
CA ARG A 110 11.18 4.74 -11.98
C ARG A 110 9.90 5.12 -11.19
N LEU A 111 9.53 4.31 -10.19
CA LEU A 111 8.39 4.60 -9.32
C LEU A 111 8.59 5.89 -8.50
N LEU A 112 9.79 6.09 -7.96
CA LEU A 112 10.14 7.32 -7.24
C LEU A 112 10.19 8.53 -8.17
N ALA A 113 10.59 8.37 -9.44
CA ALA A 113 10.60 9.43 -10.45
C ALA A 113 9.19 9.99 -10.74
N VAL A 114 8.13 9.20 -10.55
CA VAL A 114 6.74 9.66 -10.70
C VAL A 114 6.14 10.22 -9.40
N GLY A 115 6.95 10.43 -8.35
CA GLY A 115 6.56 11.17 -7.15
C GLY A 115 6.16 10.32 -5.94
N ALA A 116 6.26 8.99 -5.99
CA ALA A 116 6.08 8.14 -4.82
C ALA A 116 7.16 8.45 -3.76
N VAL A 117 6.82 8.24 -2.48
CA VAL A 117 7.75 8.44 -1.36
C VAL A 117 7.82 7.23 -0.41
N GLY A 118 7.29 6.11 -0.84
CA GLY A 118 7.36 4.82 -0.17
C GLY A 118 6.57 3.78 -0.97
N PHE A 119 6.77 2.53 -0.64
CA PHE A 119 6.04 1.42 -1.25
C PHE A 119 6.09 0.15 -0.41
N ASN A 120 5.13 -0.74 -0.65
CA ASN A 120 5.20 -2.12 -0.19
C ASN A 120 6.05 -2.94 -1.17
N LEU A 121 6.82 -3.90 -0.65
CA LEU A 121 7.50 -4.91 -1.46
C LEU A 121 7.25 -6.27 -0.82
N GLU A 122 6.57 -7.18 -1.52
CA GLU A 122 6.11 -8.45 -0.95
C GLU A 122 6.97 -9.65 -1.37
N ASP A 123 6.89 -10.68 -0.52
CA ASP A 123 7.54 -11.97 -0.73
C ASP A 123 6.60 -13.08 -1.23
N GLY A 124 5.31 -12.78 -1.45
CA GLY A 124 4.36 -13.73 -1.98
C GLY A 124 4.57 -14.00 -3.47
N GLN A 125 4.54 -15.27 -3.89
CA GLN A 125 4.66 -15.69 -5.28
C GLN A 125 3.29 -16.01 -5.89
N ALA A 126 3.17 -15.90 -7.22
CA ALA A 126 1.94 -16.18 -7.94
C ALA A 126 1.47 -17.66 -7.79
N ASP A 127 2.38 -18.57 -7.47
CA ASP A 127 2.09 -19.98 -7.24
C ASP A 127 1.62 -20.29 -5.79
N GLY A 128 1.41 -19.25 -4.96
CA GLY A 128 0.96 -19.39 -3.58
C GLY A 128 2.05 -19.71 -2.57
N ARG A 129 3.32 -19.64 -2.95
CA ARG A 129 4.46 -19.84 -2.05
C ARG A 129 5.10 -18.52 -1.65
N LEU A 130 5.89 -18.55 -0.59
CA LEU A 130 6.77 -17.45 -0.24
C LEU A 130 8.09 -17.58 -1.00
N SER A 131 8.63 -16.48 -1.50
CA SER A 131 9.97 -16.45 -2.07
C SER A 131 11.04 -16.77 -1.00
N PRO A 132 12.24 -17.22 -1.38
CA PRO A 132 13.33 -17.36 -0.43
C PRO A 132 13.55 -16.05 0.34
N SER A 133 13.71 -16.16 1.66
CA SER A 133 13.91 -14.98 2.54
C SER A 133 15.14 -14.17 2.13
N GLU A 134 16.20 -14.86 1.71
CA GLU A 134 17.45 -14.30 1.24
C GLU A 134 17.26 -13.41 0.00
N LEU A 135 16.40 -13.81 -0.93
CA LEU A 135 16.08 -13.01 -2.12
C LEU A 135 15.38 -11.72 -1.73
N GLN A 136 14.41 -11.78 -0.80
CA GLN A 136 13.71 -10.57 -0.32
C GLN A 136 14.67 -9.64 0.44
N ILE A 137 15.59 -10.18 1.23
CA ILE A 137 16.66 -9.44 1.90
C ILE A 137 17.52 -8.71 0.88
N GLN A 138 17.97 -9.38 -0.18
CA GLN A 138 18.77 -8.77 -1.26
C GLN A 138 18.02 -7.64 -1.97
N LYS A 139 16.71 -7.82 -2.24
CA LYS A 139 15.87 -6.75 -2.80
C LYS A 139 15.81 -5.53 -1.87
N ILE A 140 15.59 -5.73 -0.56
CA ILE A 140 15.56 -4.65 0.43
C ILE A 140 16.91 -3.93 0.50
N GLN A 141 18.01 -4.66 0.51
CA GLN A 141 19.36 -4.07 0.53
C GLN A 141 19.64 -3.23 -0.71
N ALA A 142 19.27 -3.70 -1.90
CA ALA A 142 19.38 -2.94 -3.14
C ALA A 142 18.56 -1.63 -3.09
N LEU A 143 17.37 -1.66 -2.45
CA LEU A 143 16.56 -0.47 -2.24
C LEU A 143 17.16 0.48 -1.19
N CYS A 144 17.85 -0.02 -0.17
CA CYS A 144 18.60 0.81 0.78
C CYS A 144 19.78 1.54 0.11
N GLU A 145 20.43 0.90 -0.86
CA GLU A 145 21.41 1.58 -1.71
C GLU A 145 20.76 2.69 -2.54
N LEU A 146 19.57 2.43 -3.12
CA LEU A 146 18.83 3.43 -3.89
C LEU A 146 18.46 4.66 -3.05
N LYS A 147 18.11 4.49 -1.75
CA LYS A 147 17.91 5.62 -0.83
C LYS A 147 19.12 6.55 -0.77
N LYS A 148 20.32 5.95 -0.68
CA LYS A 148 21.58 6.70 -0.60
C LYS A 148 21.89 7.38 -1.94
N GLU A 149 21.73 6.69 -3.06
CA GLU A 149 21.99 7.21 -4.40
C GLU A 149 21.12 8.43 -4.74
N LEU A 150 19.85 8.40 -4.32
CA LEU A 150 18.88 9.48 -4.61
C LEU A 150 18.88 10.57 -3.52
N ASP A 151 19.55 10.35 -2.39
CA ASP A 151 19.41 11.17 -1.19
C ASP A 151 17.92 11.40 -0.87
N LEU A 152 17.12 10.32 -0.90
CA LEU A 152 15.69 10.34 -0.68
C LEU A 152 15.30 9.31 0.38
N PRO A 153 14.81 9.72 1.56
CA PRO A 153 14.42 8.81 2.64
C PRO A 153 13.01 8.24 2.42
N PHE A 154 12.78 7.58 1.28
CA PHE A 154 11.52 6.91 1.01
C PHE A 154 11.32 5.70 1.94
N VAL A 155 10.07 5.33 2.19
CA VAL A 155 9.74 4.24 3.11
C VAL A 155 9.68 2.90 2.37
N ILE A 156 10.46 1.92 2.84
CA ILE A 156 10.37 0.52 2.43
C ILE A 156 9.49 -0.20 3.45
N ASN A 157 8.27 -0.56 3.05
CA ASN A 157 7.33 -1.35 3.83
C ASN A 157 7.42 -2.80 3.38
N ALA A 158 8.30 -3.59 3.99
CA ALA A 158 8.54 -4.98 3.60
C ALA A 158 7.36 -5.85 4.00
N ARG A 159 6.69 -6.44 3.00
CA ARG A 159 5.51 -7.28 3.20
C ARG A 159 5.90 -8.75 3.21
N THR A 160 5.48 -9.47 4.26
CA THR A 160 5.48 -10.94 4.25
C THR A 160 4.06 -11.48 4.13
N CYS A 161 3.87 -12.36 3.17
CA CYS A 161 2.58 -12.93 2.82
C CYS A 161 2.24 -14.23 3.57
N ALA A 162 2.92 -14.55 4.68
CA ALA A 162 2.70 -15.80 5.43
C ALA A 162 1.23 -16.01 5.84
N TYR A 163 0.56 -14.96 6.33
CA TYR A 163 -0.87 -14.99 6.65
C TYR A 163 -1.76 -14.86 5.42
N TRP A 164 -1.37 -14.05 4.45
CA TRP A 164 -2.15 -13.85 3.22
C TRP A 164 -2.26 -15.12 2.39
N LEU A 165 -1.18 -15.87 2.27
CA LEU A 165 -1.11 -17.14 1.55
C LEU A 165 -1.52 -18.33 2.41
N ASN A 166 -1.87 -18.10 3.68
CA ASN A 166 -2.28 -19.14 4.62
C ASN A 166 -1.26 -20.29 4.75
N ILE A 167 0.01 -19.96 4.96
CA ILE A 167 1.13 -20.93 4.98
C ILE A 167 1.13 -21.71 6.30
N GLY A 168 0.78 -23.00 6.25
CA GLY A 168 0.80 -23.90 7.41
C GLY A 168 -0.25 -23.57 8.49
N SER A 169 0.00 -24.02 9.71
CA SER A 169 -0.83 -23.77 10.89
C SER A 169 -0.70 -22.33 11.40
N GLU A 170 -1.60 -21.91 12.31
CA GLU A 170 -1.53 -20.56 12.91
C GLU A 170 -0.18 -20.29 13.61
N GLY A 171 0.37 -21.29 14.30
CA GLY A 171 1.68 -21.16 14.95
C GLY A 171 2.83 -21.03 13.93
N GLU A 172 2.78 -21.78 12.86
CA GLU A 172 3.78 -21.71 11.79
C GLU A 172 3.71 -20.37 11.04
N LYS A 173 2.51 -19.87 10.73
CA LYS A 173 2.31 -18.54 10.13
C LYS A 173 2.90 -17.44 11.01
N LEU A 174 2.62 -17.48 12.31
CA LEU A 174 3.14 -16.51 13.26
C LEU A 174 4.67 -16.56 13.34
N ALA A 175 5.23 -17.75 13.51
CA ALA A 175 6.68 -17.93 13.59
C ALA A 175 7.38 -17.45 12.31
N GLU A 176 6.83 -17.78 11.14
CA GLU A 176 7.41 -17.37 9.87
C GLU A 176 7.27 -15.86 9.63
N ALA A 177 6.12 -15.25 9.96
CA ALA A 177 5.92 -13.80 9.84
C ALA A 177 6.88 -13.03 10.76
N VAL A 178 7.09 -13.49 11.98
CA VAL A 178 8.04 -12.87 12.94
C VAL A 178 9.48 -13.04 12.46
N ARG A 179 9.86 -14.24 12.05
CA ARG A 179 11.22 -14.53 11.53
C ARG A 179 11.56 -13.66 10.33
N ARG A 180 10.65 -13.61 9.31
CA ARG A 180 10.85 -12.80 8.11
C ARG A 180 10.81 -11.31 8.42
N GLY A 181 9.84 -10.87 9.23
CA GLY A 181 9.70 -9.48 9.61
C GLY A 181 10.95 -8.91 10.25
N ASN A 182 11.57 -9.64 11.17
CA ASN A 182 12.83 -9.24 11.80
C ASN A 182 14.00 -9.23 10.80
N ALA A 183 14.11 -10.27 9.96
CA ALA A 183 15.15 -10.32 8.93
C ALA A 183 15.04 -9.16 7.91
N PHE A 184 13.82 -8.78 7.54
CA PHE A 184 13.58 -7.65 6.64
C PHE A 184 13.89 -6.30 7.30
N ALA A 185 13.57 -6.15 8.59
CA ALA A 185 13.94 -4.97 9.37
C ALA A 185 15.47 -4.84 9.49
N GLU A 186 16.16 -5.92 9.79
CA GLU A 186 17.64 -5.98 9.84
C GLU A 186 18.27 -5.67 8.48
N ALA A 187 17.64 -6.04 7.37
CA ALA A 187 18.06 -5.70 6.01
C ALA A 187 17.85 -4.21 5.66
N GLY A 188 17.10 -3.45 6.48
CA GLY A 188 16.90 -2.02 6.34
C GLY A 188 15.48 -1.58 5.92
N ALA A 189 14.48 -2.46 6.05
CA ALA A 189 13.09 -2.03 5.90
C ALA A 189 12.69 -1.06 7.03
N ASP A 190 11.93 0.00 6.68
CA ASP A 190 11.46 0.99 7.66
C ASP A 190 10.20 0.55 8.40
N CYS A 191 9.47 -0.38 7.81
CA CYS A 191 8.24 -0.93 8.33
C CYS A 191 8.07 -2.37 7.84
N VAL A 192 7.42 -3.22 8.63
CA VAL A 192 7.07 -4.58 8.24
C VAL A 192 5.56 -4.68 8.07
N PHE A 193 5.11 -5.24 6.97
CA PHE A 193 3.69 -5.41 6.68
C PHE A 193 3.31 -6.89 6.70
N VAL A 194 2.34 -7.22 7.57
CA VAL A 194 1.76 -8.57 7.66
C VAL A 194 0.26 -8.48 7.35
N PRO A 195 -0.13 -8.61 6.07
CA PRO A 195 -1.55 -8.66 5.71
C PRO A 195 -2.17 -10.00 6.05
N GLY A 196 -3.46 -9.98 6.38
CA GLY A 196 -4.26 -11.17 6.61
C GLY A 196 -5.40 -10.94 7.59
N ALA A 197 -6.35 -11.88 7.64
CA ALA A 197 -7.37 -11.90 8.66
C ALA A 197 -6.79 -12.46 9.95
N MET A 198 -6.75 -11.65 11.01
CA MET A 198 -6.17 -12.05 12.29
C MET A 198 -6.98 -11.51 13.46
N ASN A 199 -6.98 -12.24 14.57
CA ASN A 199 -7.59 -11.82 15.81
C ASN A 199 -6.65 -10.92 16.64
N GLN A 200 -7.15 -10.45 17.78
CA GLN A 200 -6.40 -9.56 18.67
C GLN A 200 -5.14 -10.23 19.24
N GLU A 201 -5.21 -11.52 19.55
CA GLU A 201 -4.09 -12.27 20.13
C GLU A 201 -2.93 -12.38 19.12
N THR A 202 -3.24 -12.73 17.89
CA THR A 202 -2.27 -12.75 16.77
C THR A 202 -1.66 -11.37 16.54
N ALA A 203 -2.48 -10.31 16.51
CA ALA A 203 -1.98 -8.95 16.35
C ALA A 203 -1.00 -8.57 17.49
N ARG A 204 -1.33 -8.91 18.73
CA ARG A 204 -0.46 -8.72 19.90
C ARG A 204 0.87 -9.48 19.75
N ALA A 205 0.81 -10.74 19.35
CA ALA A 205 1.99 -11.58 19.18
C ALA A 205 2.93 -11.04 18.08
N LEU A 206 2.37 -10.56 16.95
CA LEU A 206 3.14 -9.93 15.89
C LEU A 206 3.81 -8.63 16.35
N VAL A 207 3.09 -7.77 17.07
CA VAL A 207 3.67 -6.53 17.63
C VAL A 207 4.79 -6.81 18.62
N SER A 208 4.62 -7.86 19.46
CA SER A 208 5.64 -8.22 20.44
C SER A 208 6.85 -8.92 19.83
N GLY A 209 6.66 -9.65 18.73
CA GLY A 209 7.69 -10.46 18.09
C GLY A 209 8.48 -9.72 17.00
N ILE A 210 7.90 -8.73 16.34
CA ILE A 210 8.55 -7.98 15.27
C ILE A 210 9.15 -6.69 15.83
N HIS A 211 10.46 -6.54 15.75
CA HIS A 211 11.23 -5.43 16.32
C HIS A 211 11.35 -4.24 15.32
N ALA A 212 10.24 -3.90 14.67
CA ALA A 212 10.13 -2.80 13.73
C ALA A 212 8.71 -2.22 13.75
N PRO A 213 8.48 -1.02 13.22
CA PRO A 213 7.14 -0.52 12.99
C PRO A 213 6.30 -1.53 12.21
N LEU A 214 5.13 -1.91 12.76
CA LEU A 214 4.27 -2.92 12.16
C LEU A 214 3.10 -2.28 11.42
N ASN A 215 2.92 -2.66 10.16
CA ASN A 215 1.71 -2.42 9.39
C ASN A 215 0.82 -3.67 9.43
N LEU A 216 -0.44 -3.47 9.77
CA LEU A 216 -1.51 -4.45 9.58
C LEU A 216 -2.52 -3.93 8.56
N ILE A 217 -3.36 -4.84 8.06
CA ILE A 217 -4.46 -4.49 7.17
C ILE A 217 -5.80 -4.57 7.91
N LEU A 218 -6.70 -3.65 7.63
CA LEU A 218 -8.07 -3.69 8.13
C LEU A 218 -8.74 -5.00 7.67
N ASN A 219 -9.29 -5.75 8.60
CA ASN A 219 -9.91 -7.04 8.33
C ASN A 219 -11.19 -7.22 9.16
N GLY A 220 -12.04 -8.17 8.76
CA GLY A 220 -13.34 -8.41 9.39
C GLY A 220 -13.28 -9.15 10.74
N VAL A 221 -12.12 -9.69 11.13
CA VAL A 221 -11.97 -10.48 12.39
C VAL A 221 -11.65 -9.56 13.57
N TYR A 222 -10.69 -8.64 13.39
CA TYR A 222 -10.32 -7.66 14.41
C TYR A 222 -10.06 -6.30 13.77
N HIS A 223 -10.96 -5.36 14.03
CA HIS A 223 -10.95 -4.01 13.44
C HIS A 223 -11.20 -2.90 14.49
N ASP A 224 -10.88 -3.17 15.74
CA ASP A 224 -10.89 -2.15 16.79
C ASP A 224 -9.65 -1.24 16.66
N PHE A 225 -9.85 -0.05 16.10
CA PHE A 225 -8.79 0.93 15.85
C PHE A 225 -8.07 1.34 17.16
N ALA A 226 -8.83 1.58 18.23
CA ALA A 226 -8.27 1.96 19.52
C ALA A 226 -7.48 0.80 20.15
N GLY A 227 -7.98 -0.43 20.02
CA GLY A 227 -7.30 -1.64 20.46
C GLY A 227 -6.01 -1.88 19.70
N LEU A 228 -6.01 -1.77 18.35
CA LEU A 228 -4.82 -1.90 17.52
C LEU A 228 -3.74 -0.86 17.89
N ALA A 229 -4.15 0.39 18.10
CA ALA A 229 -3.25 1.46 18.53
C ALA A 229 -2.63 1.16 19.92
N LYS A 230 -3.43 0.68 20.88
CA LYS A 230 -2.94 0.29 22.23
C LYS A 230 -2.00 -0.91 22.20
N LEU A 231 -2.16 -1.81 21.23
CA LEU A 231 -1.23 -2.94 21.03
C LEU A 231 0.14 -2.47 20.51
N GLY A 232 0.24 -1.30 19.90
CA GLY A 232 1.47 -0.78 19.32
C GLY A 232 1.56 -0.94 17.80
N VAL A 233 0.46 -1.27 17.11
CA VAL A 233 0.41 -1.22 15.64
C VAL A 233 0.74 0.19 15.19
N ARG A 234 1.68 0.32 14.24
CA ARG A 234 2.13 1.64 13.77
C ARG A 234 1.33 2.14 12.59
N ARG A 235 1.04 1.29 11.63
CA ARG A 235 0.34 1.61 10.39
C ARG A 235 -0.84 0.66 10.20
N LEU A 236 -2.01 1.20 9.89
CA LEU A 236 -3.19 0.43 9.52
C LEU A 236 -3.63 0.82 8.13
N SER A 237 -3.51 -0.11 7.17
CA SER A 237 -3.93 0.09 5.78
C SER A 237 -5.31 -0.51 5.52
N THR A 238 -6.08 0.05 4.57
CA THR A 238 -7.43 -0.43 4.24
C THR A 238 -7.44 -1.51 3.15
N GLY A 239 -6.34 -1.65 2.42
CA GLY A 239 -6.24 -2.59 1.30
C GLY A 239 -7.26 -2.33 0.21
N SER A 240 -7.70 -3.37 -0.48
CA SER A 240 -8.71 -3.29 -1.54
C SER A 240 -10.16 -3.19 -1.03
N GLY A 241 -10.38 -3.16 0.29
CA GLY A 241 -11.73 -3.09 0.87
C GLY A 241 -12.59 -1.98 0.26
N PRO A 242 -12.12 -0.71 0.24
CA PRO A 242 -12.89 0.41 -0.30
C PRO A 242 -13.27 0.26 -1.78
N VAL A 243 -12.36 -0.15 -2.64
CA VAL A 243 -12.68 -0.33 -4.06
C VAL A 243 -13.65 -1.50 -4.28
N ARG A 244 -13.50 -2.60 -3.54
CA ARG A 244 -14.45 -3.73 -3.62
C ARG A 244 -15.85 -3.34 -3.20
N TYR A 245 -15.98 -2.52 -2.15
CA TYR A 245 -17.26 -1.95 -1.73
C TYR A 245 -17.89 -1.13 -2.86
N LEU A 246 -17.13 -0.25 -3.51
CA LEU A 246 -17.63 0.55 -4.63
C LEU A 246 -17.97 -0.29 -5.86
N CYS A 247 -17.23 -1.35 -6.16
CA CYS A 247 -17.58 -2.29 -7.21
C CYS A 247 -18.93 -2.98 -6.92
N GLU A 248 -19.14 -3.44 -5.68
CA GLU A 248 -20.40 -4.06 -5.26
C GLU A 248 -21.58 -3.09 -5.43
N GLU A 249 -21.45 -1.85 -4.96
CA GLU A 249 -22.49 -0.82 -5.13
C GLU A 249 -22.73 -0.48 -6.61
N THR A 250 -21.68 -0.47 -7.43
CA THR A 250 -21.81 -0.25 -8.87
C THR A 250 -22.54 -1.40 -9.56
N ILE A 251 -22.30 -2.65 -9.16
CA ILE A 251 -23.03 -3.83 -9.67
C ILE A 251 -24.52 -3.71 -9.33
N LYS A 252 -24.85 -3.43 -8.07
CA LYS A 252 -26.25 -3.23 -7.64
C LYS A 252 -26.94 -2.12 -8.43
N MET A 253 -26.27 -0.97 -8.56
CA MET A 253 -26.78 0.15 -9.34
C MET A 253 -27.03 -0.21 -10.81
N ALA A 254 -26.11 -0.97 -11.42
CA ALA A 254 -26.25 -1.40 -12.81
C ALA A 254 -27.47 -2.35 -12.99
N GLU A 255 -27.69 -3.25 -12.04
CA GLU A 255 -28.86 -4.13 -12.02
C GLU A 255 -30.18 -3.33 -11.87
N ASP A 256 -30.22 -2.37 -10.95
CA ASP A 256 -31.37 -1.48 -10.75
C ASP A 256 -31.71 -0.71 -12.03
N ILE A 257 -30.74 -0.06 -12.65
CA ILE A 257 -30.91 0.69 -13.91
C ILE A 257 -31.43 -0.23 -15.02
N LYS A 258 -30.86 -1.45 -15.15
CA LYS A 258 -31.29 -2.45 -16.12
C LYS A 258 -32.75 -2.81 -15.94
N ASN A 259 -33.26 -2.84 -14.69
CA ASN A 259 -34.64 -3.15 -14.33
C ASN A 259 -35.56 -1.91 -14.32
N GLY A 260 -35.07 -0.76 -14.80
CA GLY A 260 -35.87 0.48 -14.91
C GLY A 260 -35.94 1.32 -13.63
N ASN A 261 -35.14 0.99 -12.61
CA ASN A 261 -35.03 1.76 -11.37
C ASN A 261 -33.72 2.59 -11.37
N ALA A 262 -33.84 3.91 -11.36
CA ALA A 262 -32.70 4.85 -11.30
C ALA A 262 -32.68 5.67 -9.99
N ASP A 263 -33.49 5.32 -9.00
CA ASP A 263 -33.69 6.11 -7.79
C ASP A 263 -32.37 6.39 -7.05
N ALA A 264 -31.52 5.40 -6.86
CA ALA A 264 -30.23 5.57 -6.16
C ALA A 264 -29.33 6.62 -6.83
N VAL A 265 -29.29 6.63 -8.18
CA VAL A 265 -28.50 7.59 -8.96
C VAL A 265 -29.09 8.99 -8.85
N LEU A 266 -30.45 9.09 -8.98
CA LEU A 266 -31.15 10.37 -8.97
C LEU A 266 -31.21 11.01 -7.58
N GLN A 267 -31.15 10.22 -6.51
CA GLN A 267 -31.14 10.68 -5.12
C GLN A 267 -29.73 11.05 -4.62
N SER A 268 -28.68 10.87 -5.42
CA SER A 268 -27.32 11.25 -5.03
C SER A 268 -27.25 12.73 -4.66
N THR A 269 -26.75 13.01 -3.47
CA THR A 269 -26.50 14.38 -2.98
C THR A 269 -25.20 14.98 -3.54
N PHE A 270 -24.37 14.17 -4.20
CA PHE A 270 -23.13 14.60 -4.86
C PHE A 270 -23.45 15.03 -6.29
N SER A 271 -24.15 16.16 -6.42
CA SER A 271 -24.60 16.70 -7.71
C SER A 271 -23.43 17.03 -8.63
N TYR A 272 -23.70 17.16 -9.95
CA TYR A 272 -22.71 17.55 -10.95
C TYR A 272 -21.94 18.82 -10.55
N ALA A 273 -22.63 19.86 -10.07
CA ALA A 273 -22.00 21.10 -9.65
C ALA A 273 -21.10 20.89 -8.42
N LYS A 274 -21.57 20.13 -7.41
CA LYS A 274 -20.75 19.78 -6.22
C LYS A 274 -19.53 18.97 -6.60
N ALA A 275 -19.66 18.00 -7.52
CA ALA A 275 -18.55 17.19 -7.98
C ALA A 275 -17.48 18.05 -8.67
N ASN A 276 -17.88 18.92 -9.60
CA ASN A 276 -16.95 19.83 -10.26
C ASN A 276 -16.26 20.78 -9.28
N ALA A 277 -16.99 21.37 -8.35
CA ALA A 277 -16.42 22.23 -7.32
C ALA A 277 -15.44 21.47 -6.40
N PHE A 278 -15.76 20.23 -6.02
CA PHE A 278 -14.89 19.39 -5.18
C PHE A 278 -13.56 19.08 -5.87
N PHE A 279 -13.59 18.75 -7.16
CA PHE A 279 -12.39 18.42 -7.94
C PHE A 279 -11.68 19.62 -8.59
N GLN A 280 -12.20 20.84 -8.40
CA GLN A 280 -11.53 22.05 -8.86
C GLN A 280 -10.19 22.24 -8.13
N LYS A 281 -9.12 22.64 -8.87
CA LYS A 281 -7.79 22.91 -8.30
C LYS A 281 -7.75 24.28 -7.65
#